data_7021eb746f1518b2a17dbed01e43a784
#
_entry.id   7021eb746f1518b2a17dbed01e43a784
#
_cell.length_a   1.000
_cell.length_b   1.000
_cell.length_c   1.000
_cell.angle_alpha   90.00
_cell.angle_beta   90.00
_cell.angle_gamma   90.00
#
_symmetry.space_group_name_H-M   'P 1'
#
loop_
_entity.id
_entity.type
_entity.pdbx_description
1 polymer ?
#
loop_
_entity_poly.entity_id
_entity_poly.type
_entity_poly.pdbx_seq_one_letter_code
_entity_poly.pdbx_strand_id
1 'polypeptide(L)'
;MLRLKYLIPLLIFLFVCVFLFVGLYLDPRKVPSALIDKPAPEFSLPTMSGETVTKKDLLGKVYLLNVWASWCEACRYEHPYFIQLKNEGVKTMMVGYNYRDKPALATRWLQVLGNPYDVVLVDASGKAAIDFGVYGAPETFVIDKKGVIRYKVIGPMTEEVWKKDVKPIVDMLERQ
;
A
#
# COMPACT_ATOMS: atom_id res chain seq x y z
N MET A 1 -55.06 18.00 6.24
CA MET A 1 -54.58 16.64 6.63
C MET A 1 -53.58 16.18 5.58
N LEU A 2 -52.32 16.14 5.93
CA LEU A 2 -51.29 15.54 5.06
C LEU A 2 -51.63 14.06 4.89
N ARG A 3 -51.96 13.64 3.67
CA ARG A 3 -52.37 12.24 3.44
C ARG A 3 -51.15 11.35 3.71
N LEU A 4 -51.31 10.35 4.58
CA LEU A 4 -50.28 9.38 4.99
C LEU A 4 -49.43 8.85 3.81
N LYS A 5 -50.05 8.73 2.62
CA LYS A 5 -49.39 8.30 1.38
C LYS A 5 -48.23 9.18 0.90
N TYR A 6 -48.17 10.46 1.34
CA TYR A 6 -47.05 11.35 1.02
C TYR A 6 -45.98 11.39 2.13
N LEU A 7 -46.35 10.99 3.35
CA LEU A 7 -45.39 10.93 4.46
C LEU A 7 -44.46 9.71 4.33
N ILE A 8 -44.98 8.58 3.85
CA ILE A 8 -44.18 7.36 3.68
C ILE A 8 -42.95 7.56 2.78
N PRO A 9 -43.08 8.07 1.53
CA PRO A 9 -41.91 8.30 0.69
C PRO A 9 -40.94 9.35 1.26
N LEU A 10 -41.46 10.37 1.97
CA LEU A 10 -40.60 11.35 2.66
C LEU A 10 -39.79 10.69 3.79
N LEU A 11 -40.39 9.85 4.60
CA LEU A 11 -39.69 9.13 5.67
C LEU A 11 -38.65 8.17 5.12
N ILE A 12 -38.97 7.46 4.04
CA ILE A 12 -38.01 6.57 3.35
C ILE A 12 -36.83 7.41 2.81
N PHE A 13 -37.10 8.53 2.18
CA PHE A 13 -36.05 9.43 1.68
C PHE A 13 -35.14 9.92 2.78
N LEU A 14 -35.71 10.41 3.89
CA LEU A 14 -34.93 10.86 5.06
C LEU A 14 -34.11 9.73 5.67
N PHE A 15 -34.67 8.55 5.78
CA PHE A 15 -33.95 7.37 6.27
C PHE A 15 -32.74 7.04 5.38
N VAL A 16 -32.94 7.02 4.05
CA VAL A 16 -31.83 6.80 3.09
C VAL A 16 -30.78 7.89 3.20
N CYS A 17 -31.20 9.16 3.30
CA CYS A 17 -30.25 10.28 3.48
C CYS A 17 -29.40 10.12 4.75
N VAL A 18 -30.03 9.77 5.88
CA VAL A 18 -29.32 9.53 7.15
C VAL A 18 -28.35 8.35 7.00
N PHE A 19 -28.81 7.24 6.39
CA PHE A 19 -27.99 6.07 6.17
C PHE A 19 -26.77 6.37 5.30
N LEU A 20 -26.95 7.10 4.20
CA LEU A 20 -25.86 7.53 3.33
C LEU A 20 -24.92 8.51 4.05
N PHE A 21 -25.46 9.43 4.82
CA PHE A 21 -24.68 10.39 5.59
C PHE A 21 -23.78 9.67 6.61
N VAL A 22 -24.31 8.70 7.35
CA VAL A 22 -23.51 7.87 8.27
C VAL A 22 -22.45 7.08 7.49
N GLY A 23 -22.80 6.55 6.32
CA GLY A 23 -21.87 5.82 5.44
C GLY A 23 -20.67 6.65 5.01
N LEU A 24 -20.83 7.97 4.82
CA LEU A 24 -19.71 8.87 4.45
C LEU A 24 -18.67 9.06 5.56
N TYR A 25 -19.03 8.80 6.82
CA TYR A 25 -18.09 8.86 7.96
C TYR A 25 -17.37 7.52 8.21
N LEU A 26 -17.78 6.45 7.53
CA LEU A 26 -17.07 5.17 7.60
C LEU A 26 -15.81 5.27 6.74
N ASP A 27 -14.65 5.10 7.38
CA ASP A 27 -13.36 5.12 6.68
C ASP A 27 -13.15 3.78 5.95
N PRO A 28 -13.24 3.74 4.60
CA PRO A 28 -13.08 2.51 3.84
C PRO A 28 -11.65 1.95 3.89
N ARG A 29 -10.68 2.73 4.41
CA ARG A 29 -9.27 2.33 4.53
C ARG A 29 -9.03 1.38 5.70
N LYS A 30 -9.99 1.25 6.62
CA LYS A 30 -9.90 0.39 7.81
C LYS A 30 -10.31 -1.06 7.57
N VAL A 31 -10.44 -1.51 6.32
CA VAL A 31 -10.69 -2.93 6.04
C VAL A 31 -9.41 -3.71 6.30
N PRO A 32 -9.36 -4.57 7.34
CA PRO A 32 -8.18 -5.38 7.60
C PRO A 32 -7.91 -6.27 6.38
N SER A 33 -6.68 -6.27 5.88
CA SER A 33 -6.29 -7.22 4.84
C SER A 33 -6.42 -8.65 5.40
N ALA A 34 -7.05 -9.53 4.64
CA ALA A 34 -7.16 -10.95 5.00
C ALA A 34 -5.79 -11.66 5.10
N LEU A 35 -4.71 -10.99 4.69
CA LEU A 35 -3.35 -11.49 4.73
C LEU A 35 -2.55 -11.04 5.94
N ILE A 36 -3.11 -10.24 6.85
CA ILE A 36 -2.44 -9.89 8.10
C ILE A 36 -2.17 -11.16 8.91
N ASP A 37 -0.95 -11.26 9.46
CA ASP A 37 -0.40 -12.40 10.19
C ASP A 37 -0.32 -13.71 9.36
N LYS A 38 -0.37 -13.59 8.03
CA LYS A 38 -0.14 -14.71 7.12
C LYS A 38 1.17 -14.54 6.34
N PRO A 39 1.79 -15.64 5.91
CA PRO A 39 2.93 -15.56 5.00
C PRO A 39 2.58 -14.74 3.75
N ALA A 40 3.47 -13.84 3.36
CA ALA A 40 3.35 -13.17 2.08
C ALA A 40 3.30 -14.21 0.96
N PRO A 41 2.50 -13.98 -0.08
CA PRO A 41 2.43 -14.85 -1.24
C PRO A 41 3.80 -15.12 -1.87
N GLU A 42 3.94 -16.27 -2.49
CA GLU A 42 5.14 -16.57 -3.28
C GLU A 42 5.14 -15.72 -4.56
N PHE A 43 6.31 -15.20 -4.88
CA PHE A 43 6.51 -14.48 -6.13
C PHE A 43 7.90 -14.75 -6.69
N SER A 44 8.04 -14.55 -7.99
CA SER A 44 9.30 -14.52 -8.71
C SER A 44 9.17 -13.43 -9.76
N LEU A 45 9.77 -12.28 -9.50
CA LEU A 45 9.60 -11.09 -10.32
C LEU A 45 10.96 -10.54 -10.77
N PRO A 46 11.06 -10.04 -12.01
CA PRO A 46 12.23 -9.32 -12.44
C PRO A 46 12.35 -7.99 -11.69
N THR A 47 13.58 -7.56 -11.46
CA THR A 47 13.89 -6.21 -11.00
C THR A 47 14.11 -5.27 -12.19
N MET A 48 14.21 -3.98 -11.93
CA MET A 48 14.60 -3.02 -12.97
C MET A 48 16.04 -3.21 -13.48
N SER A 49 16.92 -3.88 -12.70
CA SER A 49 18.27 -4.27 -13.14
C SER A 49 18.29 -5.56 -13.99
N GLY A 50 17.16 -6.24 -14.13
CA GLY A 50 17.02 -7.48 -14.91
C GLY A 50 17.25 -8.77 -14.11
N GLU A 51 17.64 -8.68 -12.85
CA GLU A 51 17.74 -9.81 -11.94
C GLU A 51 16.35 -10.31 -11.53
N THR A 52 16.21 -11.59 -11.25
CA THR A 52 14.97 -12.14 -10.70
C THR A 52 15.09 -12.22 -9.19
N VAL A 53 14.11 -11.64 -8.49
CA VAL A 53 14.00 -11.70 -7.04
C VAL A 53 12.75 -12.48 -6.64
N THR A 54 12.92 -13.37 -5.67
CA THR A 54 11.88 -14.19 -5.08
C THR A 54 11.62 -13.75 -3.63
N LYS A 55 10.53 -14.21 -3.05
CA LYS A 55 10.26 -13.99 -1.63
C LYS A 55 11.41 -14.48 -0.74
N LYS A 56 12.06 -15.59 -1.11
CA LYS A 56 13.16 -16.19 -0.31
C LYS A 56 14.36 -15.26 -0.18
N ASP A 57 14.62 -14.43 -1.19
CA ASP A 57 15.75 -13.50 -1.21
C ASP A 57 15.55 -12.32 -0.25
N LEU A 58 14.31 -12.10 0.22
CA LEU A 58 13.95 -11.06 1.17
C LEU A 58 13.80 -11.57 2.61
N LEU A 59 13.88 -12.88 2.84
CA LEU A 59 13.81 -13.44 4.19
C LEU A 59 14.99 -12.99 5.06
N GLY A 60 14.77 -12.95 6.36
CA GLY A 60 15.77 -12.49 7.35
C GLY A 60 15.83 -10.99 7.55
N LYS A 61 15.06 -10.21 6.78
CA LYS A 61 14.98 -8.74 6.88
C LYS A 61 13.54 -8.31 7.14
N VAL A 62 13.37 -7.26 7.92
CA VAL A 62 12.12 -6.51 7.95
C VAL A 62 12.12 -5.58 6.74
N TYR A 63 11.03 -5.57 5.99
CA TYR A 63 10.95 -4.68 4.82
C TYR A 63 9.57 -4.08 4.61
N LEU A 64 9.58 -2.91 3.98
CA LEU A 64 8.40 -2.25 3.44
C LEU A 64 8.26 -2.63 1.98
N LEU A 65 7.14 -3.24 1.59
CA LEU A 65 6.80 -3.47 0.20
C LEU A 65 5.80 -2.39 -0.22
N ASN A 66 6.28 -1.38 -0.93
CA ASN A 66 5.45 -0.26 -1.41
C ASN A 66 5.02 -0.51 -2.85
N VAL A 67 3.72 -0.59 -3.07
CA VAL A 67 3.08 -0.74 -4.38
C VAL A 67 2.90 0.63 -5.01
N TRP A 68 3.51 0.82 -6.17
CA TRP A 68 3.49 2.10 -6.87
C TRP A 68 3.47 1.94 -8.40
N ALA A 69 3.17 3.01 -9.10
CA ALA A 69 3.26 3.06 -10.55
C ALA A 69 3.50 4.49 -11.06
N SER A 70 4.08 4.64 -12.25
CA SER A 70 4.34 5.96 -12.86
C SER A 70 3.05 6.71 -13.22
N TRP A 71 1.96 6.01 -13.46
CA TRP A 71 0.63 6.56 -13.75
C TRP A 71 -0.16 6.95 -12.49
N CYS A 72 0.34 6.61 -11.29
CA CYS A 72 -0.35 6.81 -10.02
C CYS A 72 -0.08 8.21 -9.46
N GLU A 73 -1.08 9.09 -9.50
CA GLU A 73 -0.96 10.45 -8.97
C GLU A 73 -0.74 10.48 -7.45
N ALA A 74 -1.47 9.65 -6.70
CA ALA A 74 -1.32 9.57 -5.25
C ALA A 74 0.08 9.04 -4.82
N CYS A 75 0.71 8.20 -5.65
CA CYS A 75 2.09 7.75 -5.42
C CYS A 75 3.10 8.90 -5.56
N ARG A 76 2.80 9.89 -6.41
CA ARG A 76 3.63 11.09 -6.55
C ARG A 76 3.66 11.93 -5.28
N TYR A 77 2.57 11.94 -4.52
CA TYR A 77 2.49 12.68 -3.24
C TYR A 77 3.25 11.98 -2.11
N GLU A 78 3.25 10.65 -2.06
CA GLU A 78 3.98 9.91 -1.01
C GLU A 78 5.48 9.79 -1.27
N HIS A 79 5.89 9.80 -2.55
CA HIS A 79 7.26 9.51 -2.95
C HIS A 79 8.33 10.39 -2.29
N PRO A 80 8.16 11.72 -2.17
CA PRO A 80 9.10 12.57 -1.46
C PRO A 80 9.31 12.15 0.00
N TYR A 81 8.28 11.57 0.62
CA TYR A 81 8.39 11.09 1.99
C TYR A 81 9.25 9.82 2.09
N PHE A 82 9.14 8.89 1.15
CA PHE A 82 10.06 7.75 1.07
C PHE A 82 11.51 8.19 0.83
N ILE A 83 11.74 9.19 -0.02
CA ILE A 83 13.07 9.81 -0.19
C ILE A 83 13.57 10.41 1.13
N GLN A 84 12.71 11.11 1.87
CA GLN A 84 13.05 11.66 3.18
C GLN A 84 13.44 10.56 4.17
N LEU A 85 12.64 9.50 4.31
CA LEU A 85 12.94 8.35 5.18
C LEU A 85 14.30 7.72 4.84
N LYS A 86 14.61 7.58 3.55
CA LYS A 86 15.92 7.09 3.09
C LYS A 86 17.06 8.01 3.51
N ASN A 87 16.89 9.32 3.34
CA ASN A 87 17.89 10.33 3.71
C ASN A 87 18.08 10.47 5.22
N GLU A 88 17.04 10.23 6.01
CA GLU A 88 17.09 10.16 7.46
C GLU A 88 17.78 8.90 8.00
N GLY A 89 18.17 7.98 7.09
CA GLY A 89 18.90 6.77 7.43
C GLY A 89 18.02 5.69 8.07
N VAL A 90 16.73 5.64 7.73
CA VAL A 90 15.88 4.51 8.11
C VAL A 90 16.48 3.22 7.54
N LYS A 91 16.83 2.29 8.44
CA LYS A 91 17.55 1.05 8.09
C LYS A 91 16.67 -0.03 7.49
N THR A 92 15.35 0.08 7.69
CA THR A 92 14.38 -0.89 7.17
C THR A 92 14.44 -0.91 5.65
N MET A 93 14.59 -2.09 5.09
CA MET A 93 14.66 -2.28 3.65
C MET A 93 13.39 -1.78 2.96
N MET A 94 13.55 -0.99 1.92
CA MET A 94 12.44 -0.47 1.10
C MET A 94 12.41 -1.21 -0.24
N VAL A 95 11.36 -1.99 -0.48
CA VAL A 95 11.13 -2.70 -1.74
C VAL A 95 10.04 -1.99 -2.50
N GLY A 96 10.38 -1.41 -3.64
CA GLY A 96 9.41 -0.85 -4.57
C GLY A 96 8.75 -1.96 -5.38
N TYR A 97 7.44 -2.04 -5.36
CA TYR A 97 6.66 -2.97 -6.17
C TYR A 97 5.96 -2.19 -7.29
N ASN A 98 6.58 -2.19 -8.48
CA ASN A 98 6.05 -1.49 -9.64
C ASN A 98 4.92 -2.30 -10.27
N TYR A 99 3.69 -1.76 -10.19
CA TYR A 99 2.44 -2.44 -10.49
C TYR A 99 1.82 -1.97 -11.79
N ARG A 100 1.60 -2.91 -12.73
CA ARG A 100 0.92 -2.65 -14.02
C ARG A 100 1.44 -1.42 -14.74
N ASP A 101 2.75 -1.31 -14.84
CA ASP A 101 3.40 -0.13 -15.41
C ASP A 101 4.27 -0.50 -16.60
N LYS A 102 4.61 0.49 -17.41
CA LYS A 102 5.58 0.34 -18.49
C LYS A 102 6.98 0.54 -17.92
N PRO A 103 7.90 -0.43 -18.01
CA PRO A 103 9.23 -0.35 -17.40
C PRO A 103 9.99 0.93 -17.74
N ALA A 104 9.89 1.40 -18.98
CA ALA A 104 10.55 2.64 -19.42
C ALA A 104 9.99 3.89 -18.69
N LEU A 105 8.67 3.95 -18.43
CA LEU A 105 8.05 5.04 -17.69
C LEU A 105 8.41 4.99 -16.21
N ALA A 106 8.37 3.81 -15.62
CA ALA A 106 8.78 3.58 -14.24
C ALA A 106 10.25 3.94 -14.02
N THR A 107 11.15 3.54 -14.91
CA THR A 107 12.58 3.92 -14.86
C THR A 107 12.76 5.43 -14.94
N ARG A 108 12.10 6.08 -15.91
CA ARG A 108 12.16 7.54 -16.05
C ARG A 108 11.64 8.26 -14.81
N TRP A 109 10.56 7.73 -14.22
CA TRP A 109 9.95 8.29 -13.02
C TRP A 109 10.94 8.30 -11.84
N LEU A 110 11.62 7.16 -11.58
CA LEU A 110 12.66 7.08 -10.55
C LEU A 110 13.91 7.93 -10.85
N GLN A 111 14.29 8.07 -12.13
CA GLN A 111 15.41 8.95 -12.52
C GLN A 111 15.10 10.42 -12.23
N VAL A 112 13.87 10.85 -12.47
CA VAL A 112 13.45 12.25 -12.28
C VAL A 112 13.19 12.60 -10.83
N LEU A 113 12.53 11.70 -10.10
CA LEU A 113 12.08 11.96 -8.72
C LEU A 113 13.00 11.39 -7.64
N GLY A 114 14.04 10.65 -8.04
CA GLY A 114 14.92 9.91 -7.13
C GLY A 114 14.40 8.48 -6.87
N ASN A 115 15.30 7.62 -6.37
CA ASN A 115 14.96 6.22 -6.04
C ASN A 115 15.17 5.96 -4.54
N PRO A 116 14.10 5.83 -3.75
CA PRO A 116 14.20 5.50 -2.33
C PRO A 116 14.39 4.01 -2.06
N TYR A 117 14.12 3.16 -3.06
CA TYR A 117 14.06 1.70 -2.90
C TYR A 117 15.43 1.05 -2.96
N ASP A 118 15.63 0.02 -2.14
CA ASP A 118 16.81 -0.86 -2.20
C ASP A 118 16.68 -1.88 -3.35
N VAL A 119 15.44 -2.31 -3.63
CA VAL A 119 15.09 -3.20 -4.75
C VAL A 119 13.79 -2.71 -5.37
N VAL A 120 13.69 -2.77 -6.70
CA VAL A 120 12.44 -2.48 -7.42
C VAL A 120 12.01 -3.70 -8.20
N LEU A 121 10.93 -4.33 -7.74
CA LEU A 121 10.27 -5.46 -8.41
C LEU A 121 9.33 -4.94 -9.50
N VAL A 122 9.27 -5.61 -10.62
CA VAL A 122 8.43 -5.22 -11.77
C VAL A 122 7.37 -6.28 -12.01
N ASP A 123 6.11 -5.95 -11.71
CA ASP A 123 4.94 -6.76 -12.06
C ASP A 123 4.12 -6.05 -13.14
N ALA A 124 4.63 -6.06 -14.37
CA ALA A 124 3.96 -5.41 -15.50
C ALA A 124 2.57 -6.00 -15.79
N SER A 125 2.35 -7.26 -15.46
CA SER A 125 1.06 -7.94 -15.62
C SER A 125 0.07 -7.63 -14.49
N GLY A 126 0.56 -7.32 -13.31
CA GLY A 126 -0.22 -7.19 -12.07
C GLY A 126 -0.69 -8.54 -11.50
N LYS A 127 -0.11 -9.65 -11.96
CA LYS A 127 -0.56 -10.98 -11.60
C LYS A 127 -0.23 -11.33 -10.15
N ALA A 128 1.02 -11.06 -9.73
CA ALA A 128 1.45 -11.32 -8.36
C ALA A 128 0.74 -10.37 -7.36
N ALA A 129 0.39 -9.15 -7.78
CA ALA A 129 -0.36 -8.22 -6.96
C ALA A 129 -1.75 -8.74 -6.54
N ILE A 130 -2.38 -9.60 -7.35
CA ILE A 130 -3.67 -10.24 -7.01
C ILE A 130 -3.51 -11.11 -5.78
N ASP A 131 -2.45 -11.91 -5.73
CA ASP A 131 -2.18 -12.82 -4.61
C ASP A 131 -1.90 -12.03 -3.31
N PHE A 132 -1.25 -10.86 -3.43
CA PHE A 132 -1.07 -9.92 -2.32
C PHE A 132 -2.35 -9.18 -1.90
N GLY A 133 -3.46 -9.37 -2.62
CA GLY A 133 -4.71 -8.64 -2.37
C GLY A 133 -4.52 -7.13 -2.54
N VAL A 134 -3.74 -6.71 -3.53
CA VAL A 134 -3.56 -5.31 -3.89
C VAL A 134 -4.83 -4.82 -4.57
N TYR A 135 -5.45 -3.78 -4.00
CA TYR A 135 -6.63 -3.14 -4.58
C TYR A 135 -6.25 -2.04 -5.59
N GLY A 136 -5.08 -1.43 -5.40
CA GLY A 136 -4.58 -0.35 -6.24
C GLY A 136 -3.23 0.18 -5.73
N ALA A 137 -2.83 1.32 -6.27
CA ALA A 137 -1.63 2.04 -5.82
C ALA A 137 -2.04 3.45 -5.32
N PRO A 138 -1.43 3.95 -4.23
CA PRO A 138 -0.39 3.30 -3.45
C PRO A 138 -0.92 2.40 -2.33
N GLU A 139 -0.19 1.35 -2.02
CA GLU A 139 -0.35 0.52 -0.84
C GLU A 139 1.04 0.15 -0.29
N THR A 140 1.16 0.00 1.03
CA THR A 140 2.43 -0.41 1.63
C THR A 140 2.22 -1.54 2.62
N PHE A 141 2.96 -2.63 2.46
CA PHE A 141 2.97 -3.76 3.38
C PHE A 141 4.20 -3.69 4.26
N VAL A 142 4.04 -3.98 5.55
CA VAL A 142 5.13 -4.25 6.49
C VAL A 142 5.28 -5.76 6.61
N ILE A 143 6.45 -6.27 6.28
CA ILE A 143 6.72 -7.71 6.26
C ILE A 143 7.91 -8.00 7.17
N ASP A 144 7.74 -9.01 8.03
CA ASP A 144 8.75 -9.38 9.01
C ASP A 144 9.86 -10.28 8.44
N LYS A 145 10.88 -10.58 9.27
CA LYS A 145 12.03 -11.44 8.92
C LYS A 145 11.65 -12.85 8.45
N LYS A 146 10.45 -13.33 8.82
CA LYS A 146 9.91 -14.64 8.42
C LYS A 146 9.09 -14.58 7.13
N GLY A 147 8.95 -13.37 6.55
CA GLY A 147 8.13 -13.15 5.37
C GLY A 147 6.63 -13.13 5.68
N VAL A 148 6.23 -12.79 6.91
CA VAL A 148 4.83 -12.65 7.32
C VAL A 148 4.40 -11.20 7.21
N ILE A 149 3.24 -10.94 6.62
CA ILE A 149 2.65 -9.61 6.53
C ILE A 149 2.11 -9.21 7.90
N ARG A 150 2.65 -8.13 8.49
CA ARG A 150 2.26 -7.65 9.82
C ARG A 150 1.35 -6.43 9.78
N TYR A 151 1.45 -5.64 8.74
CA TYR A 151 0.60 -4.48 8.57
C TYR A 151 0.42 -4.14 7.09
N LYS A 152 -0.68 -3.45 6.76
CA LYS A 152 -0.97 -2.94 5.43
C LYS A 152 -1.53 -1.52 5.53
N VAL A 153 -0.88 -0.60 4.85
CA VAL A 153 -1.39 0.75 4.61
C VAL A 153 -2.10 0.76 3.26
N ILE A 154 -3.33 1.25 3.22
CA ILE A 154 -4.07 1.49 1.99
C ILE A 154 -4.12 3.00 1.76
N GLY A 155 -3.57 3.45 0.66
CA GLY A 155 -3.37 4.87 0.35
C GLY A 155 -1.96 5.38 0.65
N PRO A 156 -1.72 6.69 0.50
CA PRO A 156 -0.38 7.25 0.55
C PRO A 156 0.25 7.19 1.95
N MET A 157 1.55 6.86 1.99
CA MET A 157 2.38 6.95 3.17
C MET A 157 2.65 8.42 3.48
N THR A 158 2.11 8.89 4.60
CA THR A 158 2.37 10.23 5.12
C THR A 158 3.23 10.16 6.38
N GLU A 159 3.78 11.29 6.80
CA GLU A 159 4.53 11.38 8.06
C GLU A 159 3.70 10.93 9.26
N GLU A 160 2.40 11.28 9.29
CA GLU A 160 1.47 10.85 10.35
C GLU A 160 1.30 9.33 10.35
N VAL A 161 0.98 8.73 9.19
CA VAL A 161 0.81 7.28 9.03
C VAL A 161 2.10 6.54 9.42
N TRP A 162 3.24 7.04 8.97
CA TRP A 162 4.54 6.46 9.34
C TRP A 162 4.76 6.48 10.85
N LYS A 163 4.67 7.65 11.47
CA LYS A 163 5.00 7.81 12.90
C LYS A 163 4.03 7.08 13.82
N LYS A 164 2.74 7.11 13.48
CA LYS A 164 1.68 6.57 14.33
C LYS A 164 1.46 5.08 14.13
N ASP A 165 1.44 4.61 12.89
CA ASP A 165 0.97 3.28 12.57
C ASP A 165 2.10 2.33 12.15
N VAL A 166 3.05 2.78 11.33
CA VAL A 166 4.05 1.92 10.70
C VAL A 166 5.32 1.79 11.52
N LYS A 167 5.92 2.92 11.90
CA LYS A 167 7.20 2.94 12.62
C LYS A 167 7.21 2.12 13.91
N PRO A 168 6.19 2.17 14.79
CA PRO A 168 6.18 1.35 16.01
C PRO A 168 6.22 -0.14 15.72
N ILE A 169 5.54 -0.58 14.64
CA ILE A 169 5.54 -1.99 14.21
C ILE A 169 6.92 -2.38 13.69
N VAL A 170 7.48 -1.56 12.80
CA VAL A 170 8.83 -1.78 12.25
C VAL A 170 9.86 -1.87 13.37
N ASP A 171 9.88 -0.91 14.30
CA ASP A 171 10.82 -0.88 15.41
C ASP A 171 10.70 -2.12 16.33
N MET A 172 9.48 -2.65 16.48
CA MET A 172 9.24 -3.89 17.23
C MET A 172 9.79 -5.11 16.48
N LEU A 173 9.55 -5.20 15.18
CA LEU A 173 9.98 -6.33 14.36
C LEU A 173 11.50 -6.38 14.17
N GLU A 174 12.16 -5.23 14.09
CA GLU A 174 13.62 -5.15 13.95
C GLU A 174 14.35 -5.66 15.21
N ARG A 175 13.72 -5.53 16.39
CA ARG A 175 14.26 -5.99 17.67
C ARG A 175 14.10 -7.50 17.90
N GLN A 176 13.26 -8.18 17.13
CA GLN A 176 13.07 -9.63 17.16
C GLN A 176 14.14 -10.34 16.32
#